data_d6f150ab933da3ffa0bd790774564289
#
_entry.id   d6f150ab933da3ffa0bd790774564289
#
_cell.length_a   1.000
_cell.length_b   1.000
_cell.length_c   1.000
_cell.angle_alpha   90.00
_cell.angle_beta   90.00
_cell.angle_gamma   90.00
#
_symmetry.space_group_name_H-M   'P 1'
#
loop_
_entity.id
_entity.type
_entity.pdbx_description
1 polymer ?
#
loop_
_entity_poly.entity_id
_entity_poly.type
_entity_poly.pdbx_seq_one_letter_code
_entity_poly.pdbx_strand_id
1 'polypeptide(L)'
;MKSYIENFKKYRFLLWELVKKGVKLKYRRSYLGILWTLLEPLMTMIVLSVVFGTLFGNKDPHFPVYILCGRLMYSFFSSATNGAMKAIRTNAGMIKKVYVPKYIYPLSSVLFNYIIFAISLIVLVVVSIVLKVYPTIYLAQAIIPLILLLITAFGVGMILSTMAVFFSCLLYTSDAADEA
;
A
#
# COMPACT_ATOMS: atom_id res chain seq x y z
N MET A 1 -6.65 -22.45 18.08
CA MET A 1 -5.98 -22.20 16.81
C MET A 1 -6.67 -22.84 15.59
N LYS A 2 -7.11 -24.10 15.63
CA LYS A 2 -7.82 -24.74 14.50
C LYS A 2 -9.05 -23.97 14.03
N SER A 3 -9.88 -23.46 14.94
CA SER A 3 -11.10 -22.70 14.61
C SER A 3 -10.82 -21.41 13.82
N TYR A 4 -9.70 -20.71 14.07
CA TYR A 4 -9.34 -19.50 13.31
C TYR A 4 -8.90 -19.83 11.88
N ILE A 5 -8.20 -20.94 11.67
CA ILE A 5 -7.75 -21.39 10.34
C ILE A 5 -8.94 -21.88 9.51
N GLU A 6 -9.89 -22.60 10.12
CA GLU A 6 -11.13 -23.03 9.45
C GLU A 6 -12.00 -21.84 9.05
N ASN A 7 -12.16 -20.85 9.94
CA ASN A 7 -12.85 -19.62 9.65
C ASN A 7 -12.15 -18.84 8.51
N PHE A 8 -10.82 -18.76 8.50
CA PHE A 8 -10.07 -18.12 7.42
C PHE A 8 -10.29 -18.81 6.07
N LYS A 9 -10.29 -20.15 6.03
CA LYS A 9 -10.60 -20.92 4.82
C LYS A 9 -12.04 -20.65 4.32
N LYS A 10 -13.00 -20.59 5.25
CA LYS A 10 -14.42 -20.33 4.94
C LYS A 10 -14.62 -18.93 4.31
N TYR A 11 -13.91 -17.93 4.83
CA TYR A 11 -14.06 -16.53 4.38
C TYR A 11 -13.03 -16.10 3.33
N ARG A 12 -12.16 -17.01 2.86
CA ARG A 12 -11.15 -16.72 1.83
C ARG A 12 -11.76 -16.17 0.54
N PHE A 13 -12.91 -16.70 0.15
CA PHE A 13 -13.63 -16.23 -1.04
C PHE A 13 -14.10 -14.79 -0.86
N LEU A 14 -14.70 -14.46 0.28
CA LEU A 14 -15.14 -13.10 0.60
C LEU A 14 -13.96 -12.12 0.65
N LEU A 15 -12.85 -12.52 1.26
CA LEU A 15 -11.64 -11.72 1.30
C LEU A 15 -11.16 -11.35 -0.11
N TRP A 16 -11.12 -12.36 -0.99
CA TRP A 16 -10.70 -12.15 -2.39
C TRP A 16 -11.66 -11.24 -3.16
N GLU A 17 -12.98 -11.39 -2.96
CA GLU A 17 -13.97 -10.50 -3.56
C GLU A 17 -13.85 -9.06 -3.05
N LEU A 18 -13.58 -8.85 -1.76
CA LEU A 18 -13.32 -7.52 -1.21
C LEU A 18 -12.06 -6.89 -1.81
N VAL A 19 -10.99 -7.65 -1.98
CA VAL A 19 -9.76 -7.19 -2.64
C VAL A 19 -10.03 -6.83 -4.09
N LYS A 20 -10.69 -7.69 -4.87
CA LYS A 20 -11.08 -7.40 -6.25
C LYS A 20 -11.95 -6.14 -6.35
N LYS A 21 -12.92 -6.01 -5.45
CA LYS A 21 -13.77 -4.82 -5.36
C LYS A 21 -12.94 -3.57 -5.12
N GLY A 22 -11.95 -3.62 -4.21
CA GLY A 22 -11.03 -2.51 -3.94
C GLY A 22 -10.25 -2.10 -5.18
N VAL A 23 -9.63 -3.07 -5.87
CA VAL A 23 -8.91 -2.83 -7.13
C VAL A 23 -9.85 -2.24 -8.19
N LYS A 24 -11.03 -2.84 -8.39
CA LYS A 24 -12.00 -2.37 -9.38
C LYS A 24 -12.51 -0.97 -9.08
N LEU A 25 -12.74 -0.62 -7.83
CA LEU A 25 -13.18 0.72 -7.44
C LEU A 25 -12.12 1.78 -7.68
N LYS A 26 -10.84 1.47 -7.38
CA LYS A 26 -9.74 2.41 -7.60
C LYS A 26 -9.55 2.73 -9.08
N TYR A 27 -9.75 1.74 -9.95
CA TYR A 27 -9.52 1.87 -11.40
C TYR A 27 -10.80 2.05 -12.24
N ARG A 28 -11.99 2.00 -11.62
CA ARG A 28 -13.29 2.07 -12.33
C ARG A 28 -13.54 3.41 -13.01
N ARG A 29 -12.97 4.50 -12.50
CA ARG A 29 -13.29 5.87 -12.95
C ARG A 29 -12.49 6.36 -14.15
N SER A 30 -11.32 5.75 -14.46
CA SER A 30 -10.53 6.17 -15.61
C SER A 30 -9.40 5.20 -15.93
N TYR A 31 -9.16 4.92 -17.21
CA TYR A 31 -7.90 4.34 -17.67
C TYR A 31 -6.68 5.22 -17.29
N LEU A 32 -6.90 6.53 -17.18
CA LEU A 32 -5.92 7.48 -16.62
C LEU A 32 -5.59 7.16 -15.14
N GLY A 33 -6.47 6.54 -14.37
CA GLY A 33 -6.23 6.24 -12.95
C GLY A 33 -5.08 5.25 -12.73
N ILE A 34 -4.93 4.25 -13.62
CA ILE A 34 -3.78 3.34 -13.58
C ILE A 34 -2.50 4.10 -13.95
N LEU A 35 -2.56 4.88 -15.03
CA LEU A 35 -1.43 5.68 -15.48
C LEU A 35 -1.00 6.69 -14.41
N TRP A 36 -1.96 7.31 -13.72
CA TRP A 36 -1.69 8.27 -12.65
C TRP A 36 -0.96 7.64 -11.46
N THR A 37 -1.38 6.45 -11.02
CA THR A 37 -0.70 5.74 -9.91
C THR A 37 0.73 5.31 -10.24
N LEU A 38 1.07 5.20 -11.53
CA LEU A 38 2.43 4.94 -11.99
C LEU A 38 3.22 6.25 -12.20
N LEU A 39 2.53 7.30 -12.68
CA LEU A 39 3.14 8.59 -12.96
C LEU A 39 3.51 9.36 -11.69
N GLU A 40 2.67 9.32 -10.67
CA GLU A 40 2.88 10.01 -9.38
C GLU A 40 4.24 9.70 -8.74
N PRO A 41 4.63 8.42 -8.51
CA PRO A 41 5.94 8.11 -7.95
C PRO A 41 7.10 8.48 -8.89
N LEU A 42 6.90 8.41 -10.22
CA LEU A 42 7.92 8.83 -11.18
C LEU A 42 8.16 10.34 -11.13
N MET A 43 7.09 11.14 -11.12
CA MET A 43 7.21 12.59 -11.01
C MET A 43 7.88 13.00 -9.70
N THR A 44 7.47 12.38 -8.59
CA THR A 44 8.10 12.60 -7.27
C THR A 44 9.59 12.24 -7.29
N MET A 45 9.97 11.12 -7.92
CA MET A 45 11.38 10.74 -8.10
C MET A 45 12.15 11.80 -8.86
N ILE A 46 11.62 12.29 -9.99
CA ILE A 46 12.29 13.29 -10.82
C ILE A 46 12.51 14.58 -10.04
N VAL A 47 11.46 15.09 -9.39
CA VAL A 47 11.54 16.33 -8.59
C VAL A 47 12.54 16.18 -7.45
N LEU A 48 12.47 15.12 -6.67
CA LEU A 48 13.39 14.89 -5.56
C LEU A 48 14.83 14.68 -6.05
N SER A 49 15.02 13.99 -7.17
CA SER A 49 16.37 13.78 -7.74
C SER A 49 16.99 15.10 -8.19
N VAL A 50 16.21 16.00 -8.79
CA VAL A 50 16.68 17.34 -9.18
C VAL A 50 16.99 18.17 -7.94
N VAL A 51 16.08 18.23 -6.97
CA VAL A 51 16.25 19.02 -5.75
C VAL A 51 17.47 18.55 -4.96
N PHE A 52 17.56 17.26 -4.68
CA PHE A 52 18.69 16.72 -3.91
C PHE A 52 20.01 16.72 -4.69
N GLY A 53 19.94 16.51 -6.01
CA GLY A 53 21.11 16.61 -6.89
C GLY A 53 21.71 18.03 -6.92
N THR A 54 20.86 19.06 -6.93
CA THR A 54 21.30 20.47 -6.91
C THR A 54 21.79 20.91 -5.53
N LEU A 55 21.08 20.51 -4.45
CA LEU A 55 21.40 20.94 -3.08
C LEU A 55 22.63 20.22 -2.49
N PHE A 56 22.76 18.94 -2.77
CA PHE A 56 23.84 18.12 -2.18
C PHE A 56 24.98 17.80 -3.15
N GLY A 57 24.87 18.24 -4.42
CA GLY A 57 25.88 17.98 -5.44
C GLY A 57 26.06 16.51 -5.78
N ASN A 58 25.10 15.65 -5.37
CA ASN A 58 25.19 14.22 -5.55
C ASN A 58 24.86 13.85 -6.99
N LYS A 59 25.87 13.43 -7.75
CA LYS A 59 25.77 13.00 -9.16
C LYS A 59 25.72 11.46 -9.30
N ASP A 60 25.42 10.75 -8.21
CA ASP A 60 25.35 9.29 -8.25
C ASP A 60 24.15 8.83 -9.09
N PRO A 61 24.34 8.08 -10.17
CA PRO A 61 23.26 7.56 -11.01
C PRO A 61 22.31 6.60 -10.27
N HIS A 62 22.72 6.03 -9.14
CA HIS A 62 21.89 5.14 -8.33
C HIS A 62 20.89 5.89 -7.44
N PHE A 63 21.12 7.18 -7.18
CA PHE A 63 20.34 7.98 -6.24
C PHE A 63 18.85 8.08 -6.57
N PRO A 64 18.42 8.28 -7.85
CA PRO A 64 17.00 8.31 -8.20
C PRO A 64 16.26 6.99 -7.89
N VAL A 65 16.93 5.85 -8.15
CA VAL A 65 16.36 4.51 -7.86
C VAL A 65 16.18 4.30 -6.36
N TYR A 66 17.14 4.77 -5.56
CA TYR A 66 17.07 4.71 -4.10
C TYR A 66 15.89 5.52 -3.56
N ILE A 67 15.70 6.76 -4.03
CA ILE A 67 14.55 7.62 -3.65
C ILE A 67 13.24 6.94 -4.04
N LEU A 68 13.15 6.41 -5.26
CA LEU A 68 11.94 5.76 -5.75
C LEU A 68 11.58 4.55 -4.88
N CYS A 69 12.56 3.72 -4.52
CA CYS A 69 12.37 2.58 -3.65
C CYS A 69 11.81 2.98 -2.28
N GLY A 70 12.45 3.94 -1.61
CA GLY A 70 12.01 4.45 -0.31
C GLY A 70 10.61 5.06 -0.37
N ARG A 71 10.32 5.84 -1.43
CA ARG A 71 9.00 6.46 -1.64
C ARG A 71 7.90 5.42 -1.84
N LEU A 72 8.15 4.37 -2.61
CA LEU A 72 7.17 3.30 -2.84
C LEU A 72 6.87 2.53 -1.56
N MET A 73 7.88 2.20 -0.75
CA MET A 73 7.69 1.52 0.54
C MET A 73 6.88 2.38 1.51
N TYR A 74 7.21 3.66 1.62
CA TYR A 74 6.47 4.61 2.45
C TYR A 74 5.02 4.78 1.99
N SER A 75 4.80 4.96 0.69
CA SER A 75 3.46 5.10 0.10
C SER A 75 2.60 3.87 0.34
N PHE A 76 3.18 2.67 0.21
CA PHE A 76 2.47 1.43 0.55
C PHE A 76 2.08 1.40 2.02
N PHE A 77 3.03 1.65 2.93
CA PHE A 77 2.77 1.60 4.36
C PHE A 77 1.68 2.59 4.78
N SER A 78 1.79 3.85 4.33
CA SER A 78 0.81 4.90 4.60
C SER A 78 -0.58 4.54 4.05
N SER A 79 -0.66 4.13 2.77
CA SER A 79 -1.94 3.78 2.13
C SER A 79 -2.57 2.52 2.75
N ALA A 80 -1.77 1.52 3.13
CA ALA A 80 -2.26 0.30 3.75
C ALA A 80 -2.81 0.56 5.16
N THR A 81 -2.11 1.33 5.98
CA THR A 81 -2.53 1.66 7.35
C THR A 81 -3.75 2.58 7.36
N ASN A 82 -3.77 3.64 6.54
CA ASN A 82 -4.92 4.53 6.39
C ASN A 82 -6.14 3.80 5.83
N GLY A 83 -5.94 2.94 4.82
CA GLY A 83 -7.00 2.12 4.26
C GLY A 83 -7.58 1.13 5.28
N ALA A 84 -6.74 0.48 6.09
CA ALA A 84 -7.17 -0.42 7.15
C ALA A 84 -7.96 0.31 8.23
N MET A 85 -7.53 1.51 8.62
CA MET A 85 -8.21 2.36 9.60
C MET A 85 -9.63 2.72 9.15
N LYS A 86 -9.82 3.06 7.88
CA LYS A 86 -11.12 3.42 7.30
C LYS A 86 -12.00 2.21 6.95
N ALA A 87 -11.41 0.99 6.84
CA ALA A 87 -12.06 -0.19 6.27
C ALA A 87 -13.35 -0.62 7.00
N ILE A 88 -13.39 -0.58 8.32
CA ILE A 88 -14.59 -0.97 9.09
C ILE A 88 -15.74 0.01 8.86
N ARG A 89 -15.48 1.31 8.87
CA ARG A 89 -16.49 2.35 8.66
C ARG A 89 -17.04 2.33 7.24
N THR A 90 -16.17 2.21 6.25
CA THR A 90 -16.55 2.16 4.83
C THR A 90 -17.43 0.94 4.52
N ASN A 91 -17.24 -0.17 5.23
CA ASN A 91 -18.01 -1.39 5.05
C ASN A 91 -19.09 -1.61 6.12
N ALA A 92 -19.43 -0.61 6.94
CA ALA A 92 -20.41 -0.72 8.01
C ALA A 92 -21.79 -1.20 7.53
N GLY A 93 -22.22 -0.77 6.33
CA GLY A 93 -23.48 -1.23 5.73
C GLY A 93 -23.49 -2.72 5.40
N MET A 94 -22.34 -3.32 5.07
CA MET A 94 -22.22 -4.75 4.82
C MET A 94 -22.13 -5.53 6.13
N ILE A 95 -21.41 -5.01 7.12
CA ILE A 95 -21.23 -5.61 8.45
C ILE A 95 -22.58 -5.80 9.15
N LYS A 96 -23.52 -4.85 8.97
CA LYS A 96 -24.88 -4.93 9.54
C LYS A 96 -25.78 -5.99 8.89
N LYS A 97 -25.48 -6.40 7.64
CA LYS A 97 -26.32 -7.32 6.87
C LYS A 97 -25.86 -8.77 6.94
N VAL A 98 -24.54 -9.00 7.13
CA VAL A 98 -23.94 -10.35 7.09
C VAL A 98 -23.00 -10.50 8.27
N TYR A 99 -23.15 -11.62 8.99
CA TYR A 99 -22.23 -11.95 10.10
C TYR A 99 -20.88 -12.41 9.54
N VAL A 100 -19.93 -11.46 9.47
CA VAL A 100 -18.56 -11.71 9.02
C VAL A 100 -17.59 -11.20 10.10
N PRO A 101 -16.53 -11.96 10.41
CA PRO A 101 -15.51 -11.50 11.36
C PRO A 101 -14.92 -10.14 10.93
N LYS A 102 -14.94 -9.17 11.82
CA LYS A 102 -14.59 -7.77 11.52
C LYS A 102 -13.15 -7.58 11.02
N TYR A 103 -12.23 -8.47 11.38
CA TYR A 103 -10.82 -8.41 10.96
C TYR A 103 -10.60 -8.61 9.45
N ILE A 104 -11.59 -9.17 8.75
CA ILE A 104 -11.49 -9.42 7.30
C ILE A 104 -11.44 -8.12 6.51
N TYR A 105 -12.11 -7.07 6.97
CA TYR A 105 -12.16 -5.78 6.26
C TYR A 105 -10.81 -5.04 6.28
N PRO A 106 -10.14 -4.83 7.43
CA PRO A 106 -8.80 -4.27 7.45
C PRO A 106 -7.78 -5.13 6.68
N LEU A 107 -7.87 -6.47 6.83
CA LEU A 107 -7.01 -7.40 6.10
C LEU A 107 -7.17 -7.25 4.59
N SER A 108 -8.41 -7.16 4.08
CA SER A 108 -8.66 -6.96 2.65
C SER A 108 -8.08 -5.65 2.14
N SER A 109 -8.12 -4.59 2.96
CA SER A 109 -7.55 -3.29 2.62
C SER A 109 -6.02 -3.34 2.51
N VAL A 110 -5.34 -3.97 3.45
CA VAL A 110 -3.88 -4.15 3.40
C VAL A 110 -3.47 -4.96 2.18
N LEU A 111 -4.14 -6.10 1.92
CA LEU A 111 -3.85 -6.95 0.75
C LEU A 111 -4.10 -6.22 -0.57
N PHE A 112 -5.17 -5.45 -0.67
CA PHE A 112 -5.46 -4.63 -1.83
C PHE A 112 -4.33 -3.63 -2.10
N ASN A 113 -3.88 -2.88 -1.08
CA ASN A 113 -2.76 -1.95 -1.22
C ASN A 113 -1.44 -2.67 -1.54
N TYR A 114 -1.24 -3.90 -1.03
CA TYR A 114 -0.07 -4.70 -1.38
C TYR A 114 -0.04 -5.11 -2.85
N ILE A 115 -1.19 -5.43 -3.44
CA ILE A 115 -1.27 -5.71 -4.89
C ILE A 115 -0.90 -4.47 -5.70
N ILE A 116 -1.38 -3.28 -5.31
CA ILE A 116 -1.01 -2.04 -5.98
C ILE A 116 0.49 -1.76 -5.85
N PHE A 117 1.04 -1.97 -4.66
CA PHE A 117 2.47 -1.85 -4.41
C PHE A 117 3.29 -2.81 -5.30
N ALA A 118 2.86 -4.07 -5.45
CA ALA A 118 3.50 -5.04 -6.34
C ALA A 118 3.50 -4.57 -7.81
N ILE A 119 2.42 -3.93 -8.27
CA ILE A 119 2.38 -3.31 -9.60
C ILE A 119 3.37 -2.15 -9.68
N SER A 120 3.48 -1.33 -8.64
CA SER A 120 4.43 -0.22 -8.59
C SER A 120 5.90 -0.68 -8.56
N LEU A 121 6.19 -1.87 -8.03
CA LEU A 121 7.53 -2.47 -8.11
C LEU A 121 7.95 -2.79 -9.55
N ILE A 122 7.00 -3.10 -10.44
CA ILE A 122 7.29 -3.29 -11.87
C ILE A 122 7.87 -2.00 -12.46
N VAL A 123 7.30 -0.85 -12.09
CA VAL A 123 7.82 0.47 -12.51
C VAL A 123 9.24 0.69 -11.99
N LEU A 124 9.51 0.33 -10.74
CA LEU A 124 10.85 0.42 -10.16
C LEU A 124 11.86 -0.38 -10.98
N VAL A 125 11.50 -1.61 -11.37
CA VAL A 125 12.37 -2.47 -12.21
C VAL A 125 12.60 -1.84 -13.57
N VAL A 126 11.56 -1.32 -14.22
CA VAL A 126 11.70 -0.64 -15.53
C VAL A 126 12.63 0.57 -15.43
N VAL A 127 12.43 1.43 -14.42
CA VAL A 127 13.30 2.61 -14.19
C VAL A 127 14.74 2.19 -13.92
N SER A 128 14.96 1.14 -13.14
CA SER A 128 16.28 0.61 -12.83
C SER A 128 17.01 0.16 -14.10
N ILE A 129 16.32 -0.51 -15.02
CA ILE A 129 16.88 -0.93 -16.31
C ILE A 129 17.22 0.27 -17.20
N VAL A 130 16.33 1.26 -17.28
CA VAL A 130 16.54 2.47 -18.08
C VAL A 130 17.74 3.27 -17.59
N LEU A 131 17.93 3.37 -16.27
CA LEU A 131 19.09 4.04 -15.68
C LEU A 131 20.36 3.18 -15.66
N LYS A 132 20.34 1.97 -16.29
CA LYS A 132 21.46 1.02 -16.32
C LYS A 132 21.94 0.59 -14.93
N VAL A 133 21.09 0.71 -13.92
CA VAL A 133 21.30 0.17 -12.59
C VAL A 133 20.82 -1.28 -12.60
N TYR A 134 21.69 -2.19 -12.97
CA TYR A 134 21.30 -3.60 -13.11
C TYR A 134 21.01 -4.21 -11.74
N PRO A 135 19.82 -4.83 -11.58
CA PRO A 135 19.51 -5.56 -10.37
C PRO A 135 20.44 -6.77 -10.25
N THR A 136 21.32 -6.73 -9.26
CA THR A 136 22.23 -7.84 -8.93
C THR A 136 21.47 -8.93 -8.16
N ILE A 137 22.10 -10.07 -7.91
CA ILE A 137 21.57 -11.20 -7.14
C ILE A 137 20.97 -10.78 -5.76
N TYR A 138 21.37 -9.64 -5.24
CA TYR A 138 20.81 -9.00 -4.04
C TYR A 138 19.32 -8.64 -4.17
N LEU A 139 18.73 -8.67 -5.38
CA LEU A 139 17.28 -8.49 -5.55
C LEU A 139 16.48 -9.59 -4.83
N ALA A 140 17.02 -10.80 -4.76
CA ALA A 140 16.39 -11.87 -3.97
C ALA A 140 16.35 -11.54 -2.48
N GLN A 141 17.36 -10.82 -1.97
CA GLN A 141 17.39 -10.38 -0.56
C GLN A 141 16.35 -9.30 -0.26
N ALA A 142 15.86 -8.56 -1.27
CA ALA A 142 14.80 -7.58 -1.11
C ALA A 142 13.43 -8.20 -0.73
N ILE A 143 13.25 -9.51 -0.94
CA ILE A 143 12.04 -10.23 -0.53
C ILE A 143 11.83 -10.18 0.99
N ILE A 144 12.91 -10.27 1.77
CA ILE A 144 12.85 -10.26 3.24
C ILE A 144 12.23 -8.96 3.76
N PRO A 145 12.75 -7.75 3.43
CA PRO A 145 12.14 -6.50 3.88
C PRO A 145 10.73 -6.28 3.33
N LEU A 146 10.39 -6.79 2.14
CA LEU A 146 9.04 -6.71 1.60
C LEU A 146 8.03 -7.51 2.42
N ILE A 147 8.38 -8.72 2.84
CA ILE A 147 7.53 -9.54 3.71
C ILE A 147 7.41 -8.88 5.09
N LEU A 148 8.51 -8.38 5.64
CA LEU A 148 8.51 -7.69 6.93
C LEU A 148 7.61 -6.44 6.89
N LEU A 149 7.69 -5.67 5.82
CA LEU A 149 6.86 -4.50 5.58
C LEU A 149 5.36 -4.87 5.51
N LEU A 150 5.02 -5.98 4.88
CA LEU A 150 3.63 -6.48 4.84
C LEU A 150 3.13 -6.86 6.24
N ILE A 151 3.95 -7.57 7.02
CA ILE A 151 3.60 -8.00 8.39
C ILE A 151 3.42 -6.77 9.29
N THR A 152 4.32 -5.80 9.23
CA THR A 152 4.23 -4.57 10.03
C THR A 152 3.02 -3.72 9.63
N ALA A 153 2.76 -3.55 8.33
CA ALA A 153 1.58 -2.83 7.84
C ALA A 153 0.28 -3.50 8.29
N PHE A 154 0.23 -4.84 8.29
CA PHE A 154 -0.91 -5.59 8.80
C PHE A 154 -1.09 -5.39 10.31
N GLY A 155 -0.04 -5.54 11.12
CA GLY A 155 -0.10 -5.37 12.57
C GLY A 155 -0.55 -3.97 12.97
N VAL A 156 0.09 -2.93 12.41
CA VAL A 156 -0.26 -1.53 12.67
C VAL A 156 -1.66 -1.20 12.15
N GLY A 157 -2.01 -1.68 10.94
CA GLY A 157 -3.33 -1.48 10.35
C GLY A 157 -4.47 -2.07 11.19
N MET A 158 -4.27 -3.24 11.79
CA MET A 158 -5.26 -3.86 12.71
C MET A 158 -5.44 -3.04 13.98
N ILE A 159 -4.35 -2.57 14.59
CA ILE A 159 -4.39 -1.72 15.79
C ILE A 159 -5.12 -0.40 15.46
N LEU A 160 -4.74 0.28 14.39
CA LEU A 160 -5.36 1.54 13.98
C LEU A 160 -6.83 1.37 13.60
N SER A 161 -7.21 0.24 12.98
CA SER A 161 -8.59 -0.07 12.64
C SER A 161 -9.47 -0.21 13.88
N THR A 162 -8.98 -0.84 14.95
CA THR A 162 -9.71 -0.94 16.22
C THR A 162 -9.79 0.40 16.93
N MET A 163 -8.68 1.15 16.97
CA MET A 163 -8.65 2.51 17.52
C MET A 163 -9.63 3.46 16.82
N ALA A 164 -9.71 3.43 15.49
CA ALA A 164 -10.60 4.28 14.70
C ALA A 164 -12.11 4.01 14.93
N VAL A 165 -12.47 2.82 15.41
CA VAL A 165 -13.85 2.52 15.80
C VAL A 165 -14.19 3.18 17.14
N PHE A 166 -13.25 3.22 18.09
CA PHE A 166 -13.46 3.82 19.40
C PHE A 166 -13.25 5.34 19.39
N PHE A 167 -12.28 5.82 18.66
CA PHE A 167 -11.88 7.23 18.59
C PHE A 167 -12.14 7.82 17.21
N SER A 168 -13.33 8.34 16.98
CA SER A 168 -13.69 9.00 15.70
C SER A 168 -12.77 10.19 15.38
N CYS A 169 -12.18 10.85 16.38
CA CYS A 169 -11.30 11.99 16.17
C CYS A 169 -9.97 11.57 15.49
N LEU A 170 -9.48 10.34 15.68
CA LEU A 170 -8.28 9.83 15.03
C LEU A 170 -8.42 9.81 13.50
N LEU A 171 -9.64 9.59 13.00
CA LEU A 171 -9.93 9.58 11.58
C LEU A 171 -9.85 10.98 10.97
N TYR A 172 -10.34 12.01 11.68
CA TYR A 172 -10.26 13.39 11.23
C TYR A 172 -8.81 13.87 11.12
N THR A 173 -7.95 13.48 12.06
CA THR A 173 -6.52 13.81 12.03
C THR A 173 -5.82 13.19 10.82
N SER A 174 -6.17 11.94 10.48
CA SER A 174 -5.61 11.25 9.30
C SER A 174 -6.11 11.88 7.99
N ASP A 175 -7.38 12.28 7.90
CA ASP A 175 -7.92 12.91 6.70
C ASP A 175 -7.26 14.28 6.47
N ALA A 176 -7.04 15.06 7.52
CA ALA A 176 -6.34 16.33 7.44
C ALA A 176 -4.86 16.18 7.01
N ALA A 177 -4.20 15.09 7.38
CA ALA A 177 -2.82 14.81 6.96
C ALA A 177 -2.71 14.34 5.50
N ASP A 178 -3.76 13.73 4.95
CA ASP A 178 -3.79 13.30 3.55
C ASP A 178 -4.11 14.48 2.58
N GLU A 179 -4.69 15.59 3.09
CA GLU A 179 -5.03 16.78 2.30
C GLU A 179 -3.93 17.88 2.32
N ALA A 180 -2.92 17.75 3.18
CA ALA A 180 -1.80 18.70 3.29
C ALA A 180 -0.60 18.28 2.43
#